data_0894f1797cd3c64dd8c9de4de0dd46de
#
_entry.id   0894f1797cd3c64dd8c9de4de0dd46de
#
_cell.length_a   1.000
_cell.length_b   1.000
_cell.length_c   1.000
_cell.angle_alpha   90.00
_cell.angle_beta   90.00
_cell.angle_gamma   90.00
#
_symmetry.space_group_name_H-M   'P 1'
#
loop_
_entity.id
_entity.type
_entity.pdbx_description
1 polymer ?
#
loop_
_entity_poly.entity_id
_entity_poly.type
_entity_poly.pdbx_seq_one_letter_code
_entity_poly.pdbx_strand_id
1 'polypeptide(L)'
;MEPFTAAALIIIFALGMALLWREGLLSEKHLSACALVMTAAALIIRGICFPAQSDDYITFLARWTQYFRDNGGFAALGTFPGNYNPPYMYFLALFSYFDISELYLIKALSVLFDVLLAWSCVKLLSVFTQSKPRLLAVFLTVMYLPTVTANGAYWAQCDSIYTFFAVLALYLGLRCRGVLSMVSLAASLAFKLQAVFVIPAFFVLLVGKRIRWRDVLVFPAAYIIFMLPAVLAGKPLWDTLTLYVSQAGTVGDAMNYNAPSLTSMFTWSGDTALSARLLIIAAFILVVIVYAAAIFYRDRLNERTIFGLTLILAVGIPYLLPHMHDRYFYIAGILLLVLACSDLRFTAAAVFAELASLHCYYAYFARRYLVHPRIGGEFMLFALVLCIVYAAVNIHKNRFFKITS
;
A
#
# COMPACT_ATOMS: atom_id res chain seq x y z
N MET A 1 27.57 11.19 0.56
CA MET A 1 26.22 11.19 1.19
C MET A 1 26.20 12.39 2.14
N GLU A 2 25.16 13.22 2.03
CA GLU A 2 25.05 14.36 2.94
C GLU A 2 24.94 13.90 4.40
N PRO A 3 25.47 14.69 5.38
CA PRO A 3 25.47 14.30 6.80
C PRO A 3 24.07 13.96 7.33
N PHE A 4 23.05 14.71 6.92
CA PHE A 4 21.65 14.45 7.29
C PHE A 4 21.19 13.07 6.81
N THR A 5 21.44 12.73 5.54
CA THR A 5 21.07 11.42 4.97
C THR A 5 21.70 10.28 5.74
N ALA A 6 22.99 10.41 6.08
CA ALA A 6 23.69 9.36 6.86
C ALA A 6 23.06 9.22 8.25
N ALA A 7 22.82 10.32 8.96
CA ALA A 7 22.19 10.30 10.28
C ALA A 7 20.77 9.70 10.24
N ALA A 8 19.94 10.12 9.28
CA ALA A 8 18.60 9.59 9.11
C ALA A 8 18.60 8.07 8.86
N LEU A 9 19.46 7.60 7.96
CA LEU A 9 19.57 6.16 7.65
C LEU A 9 20.09 5.33 8.84
N ILE A 10 21.00 5.87 9.66
CA ILE A 10 21.45 5.21 10.89
C ILE A 10 20.30 5.07 11.90
N ILE A 11 19.50 6.13 12.09
CA ILE A 11 18.33 6.10 12.98
C ILE A 11 17.30 5.07 12.48
N ILE A 12 17.02 5.08 11.17
CA ILE A 12 16.08 4.14 10.54
C ILE A 12 16.60 2.70 10.64
N PHE A 13 17.91 2.49 10.48
CA PHE A 13 18.54 1.18 10.69
C PHE A 13 18.37 0.70 12.12
N ALA A 14 18.68 1.55 13.11
CA ALA A 14 18.52 1.21 14.52
C ALA A 14 17.07 0.86 14.86
N LEU A 15 16.09 1.60 14.33
CA LEU A 15 14.67 1.27 14.45
C LEU A 15 14.35 -0.09 13.83
N GLY A 16 14.82 -0.37 12.61
CA GLY A 16 14.62 -1.66 11.94
C GLY A 16 15.15 -2.82 12.77
N MET A 17 16.37 -2.68 13.32
CA MET A 17 16.95 -3.70 14.19
C MET A 17 16.18 -3.86 15.50
N ALA A 18 15.73 -2.76 16.12
CA ALA A 18 14.91 -2.81 17.33
C ALA A 18 13.56 -3.54 17.09
N LEU A 19 12.92 -3.29 15.94
CA LEU A 19 11.69 -3.99 15.56
C LEU A 19 11.93 -5.49 15.35
N LEU A 20 12.99 -5.88 14.63
CA LEU A 20 13.35 -7.29 14.42
C LEU A 20 13.73 -7.98 15.74
N TRP A 21 14.43 -7.29 16.63
CA TRP A 21 14.74 -7.78 17.97
C TRP A 21 13.48 -8.04 18.79
N ARG A 22 12.53 -7.10 18.79
CA ARG A 22 11.24 -7.24 19.48
C ARG A 22 10.42 -8.44 18.97
N GLU A 23 10.52 -8.77 17.68
CA GLU A 23 9.89 -9.96 17.10
C GLU A 23 10.67 -11.26 17.35
N GLY A 24 11.81 -11.20 18.05
CA GLY A 24 12.67 -12.37 18.35
C GLY A 24 13.43 -12.91 17.13
N LEU A 25 13.55 -12.13 16.05
CA LEU A 25 14.19 -12.55 14.81
C LEU A 25 15.71 -12.44 14.86
N LEU A 26 16.26 -11.76 15.88
CA LEU A 26 17.70 -11.60 16.09
C LEU A 26 18.24 -12.57 17.18
N SER A 27 17.53 -13.65 17.50
CA SER A 27 17.96 -14.60 18.55
C SER A 27 19.00 -15.61 18.07
N GLU A 28 19.13 -15.82 16.78
CA GLU A 28 20.06 -16.76 16.17
C GLU A 28 21.17 -15.99 15.43
N LYS A 29 22.46 -16.35 15.69
CA LYS A 29 23.64 -15.60 15.18
C LYS A 29 23.60 -15.39 13.66
N HIS A 30 23.25 -16.43 12.88
CA HIS A 30 23.19 -16.33 11.43
C HIS A 30 22.04 -15.44 10.93
N LEU A 31 20.86 -15.48 11.57
CA LEU A 31 19.75 -14.58 11.25
C LEU A 31 20.09 -13.14 11.62
N SER A 32 20.74 -12.93 12.78
CA SER A 32 21.20 -11.60 13.18
C SER A 32 22.22 -11.02 12.20
N ALA A 33 23.22 -11.80 11.81
CA ALA A 33 24.21 -11.35 10.83
C ALA A 33 23.57 -11.03 9.47
N CYS A 34 22.66 -11.88 8.99
CA CYS A 34 21.91 -11.65 7.76
C CYS A 34 21.07 -10.36 7.86
N ALA A 35 20.30 -10.18 8.94
CA ALA A 35 19.48 -9.00 9.18
C ALA A 35 20.32 -7.72 9.18
N LEU A 36 21.43 -7.69 9.92
CA LEU A 36 22.32 -6.55 10.02
C LEU A 36 22.89 -6.15 8.64
N VAL A 37 23.54 -7.11 7.97
CA VAL A 37 24.23 -6.83 6.70
C VAL A 37 23.22 -6.45 5.60
N MET A 38 22.16 -7.23 5.45
CA MET A 38 21.20 -7.00 4.38
C MET A 38 20.38 -5.73 4.60
N THR A 39 19.96 -5.41 5.84
CA THR A 39 19.24 -4.16 6.09
C THR A 39 20.15 -2.95 5.89
N ALA A 40 21.40 -3.01 6.34
CA ALA A 40 22.37 -1.93 6.08
C ALA A 40 22.57 -1.71 4.57
N ALA A 41 22.78 -2.77 3.80
CA ALA A 41 22.96 -2.69 2.35
C ALA A 41 21.70 -2.11 1.66
N ALA A 42 20.50 -2.53 2.05
CA ALA A 42 19.25 -2.01 1.50
C ALA A 42 19.07 -0.50 1.78
N LEU A 43 19.50 -0.02 2.95
CA LEU A 43 19.45 1.41 3.29
C LEU A 43 20.54 2.21 2.57
N ILE A 44 21.74 1.64 2.35
CA ILE A 44 22.77 2.27 1.52
C ILE A 44 22.28 2.47 0.09
N ILE A 45 21.64 1.46 -0.51
CA ILE A 45 21.03 1.57 -1.84
C ILE A 45 20.04 2.74 -1.88
N ARG A 46 19.18 2.88 -0.86
CA ARG A 46 18.23 4.00 -0.76
C ARG A 46 18.94 5.33 -0.62
N GLY A 47 20.00 5.42 0.19
CA GLY A 47 20.81 6.63 0.34
C GLY A 47 21.43 7.12 -0.97
N ILE A 48 21.84 6.19 -1.85
CA ILE A 48 22.35 6.52 -3.19
C ILE A 48 21.24 7.15 -4.05
N CYS A 49 19.97 6.78 -3.84
CA CYS A 49 18.83 7.32 -4.58
C CYS A 49 18.38 8.72 -4.11
N PHE A 50 18.81 9.20 -2.93
CA PHE A 50 18.31 10.46 -2.35
C PHE A 50 18.50 11.69 -3.23
N PRO A 51 19.61 11.90 -3.98
CA PRO A 51 19.77 13.06 -4.85
C PRO A 51 18.84 13.07 -6.07
N ALA A 52 18.25 11.94 -6.45
CA ALA A 52 17.39 11.88 -7.62
C ALA A 52 16.13 12.74 -7.42
N GLN A 53 15.76 13.49 -8.44
CA GLN A 53 14.55 14.31 -8.47
C GLN A 53 13.60 13.74 -9.54
N SER A 54 12.34 13.55 -9.17
CA SER A 54 11.28 13.13 -10.09
C SER A 54 10.45 14.33 -10.53
N ASP A 55 9.74 14.20 -11.66
CA ASP A 55 8.81 15.23 -12.11
C ASP A 55 7.70 15.50 -11.08
N ASP A 56 7.20 14.46 -10.40
CA ASP A 56 6.21 14.60 -9.35
C ASP A 56 6.74 15.42 -8.16
N TYR A 57 8.01 15.20 -7.77
CA TYR A 57 8.65 15.99 -6.72
C TYR A 57 8.73 17.47 -7.12
N ILE A 58 9.26 17.74 -8.31
CA ILE A 58 9.46 19.13 -8.80
C ILE A 58 8.11 19.84 -8.98
N THR A 59 7.12 19.15 -9.53
CA THR A 59 5.82 19.74 -9.85
C THR A 59 4.94 19.97 -8.63
N PHE A 60 5.00 19.07 -7.65
CA PHE A 60 4.08 19.08 -6.51
C PHE A 60 4.80 19.26 -5.17
N LEU A 61 5.63 18.32 -4.75
CA LEU A 61 6.09 18.22 -3.36
C LEU A 61 6.99 19.39 -2.96
N ALA A 62 7.93 19.78 -3.83
CA ALA A 62 8.80 20.94 -3.60
C ALA A 62 7.98 22.24 -3.49
N ARG A 63 7.02 22.43 -4.43
CA ARG A 63 6.14 23.61 -4.42
C ARG A 63 5.23 23.65 -3.19
N TRP A 64 4.70 22.50 -2.76
CA TRP A 64 3.86 22.43 -1.57
C TRP A 64 4.66 22.71 -0.30
N THR A 65 5.87 22.19 -0.16
CA THR A 65 6.72 22.51 0.99
C THR A 65 7.13 23.99 0.98
N GLN A 66 7.45 24.55 -0.20
CA GLN A 66 7.75 25.97 -0.32
C GLN A 66 6.54 26.84 0.06
N TYR A 67 5.32 26.45 -0.35
CA TYR A 67 4.10 27.14 0.08
C TYR A 67 3.99 27.20 1.61
N PHE A 68 4.23 26.09 2.32
CA PHE A 68 4.22 26.11 3.79
C PHE A 68 5.32 27.00 4.37
N ARG A 69 6.50 27.01 3.78
CA ARG A 69 7.62 27.86 4.21
C ARG A 69 7.28 29.34 4.10
N ASP A 70 6.66 29.75 3.00
CA ASP A 70 6.32 31.16 2.72
C ASP A 70 5.10 31.65 3.51
N ASN A 71 4.23 30.74 3.98
CA ASN A 71 2.95 31.07 4.60
C ASN A 71 2.87 30.66 6.10
N GLY A 72 4.00 30.41 6.78
CA GLY A 72 4.03 30.20 8.23
C GLY A 72 3.79 28.75 8.68
N GLY A 73 4.12 27.76 7.84
CA GLY A 73 4.15 26.35 8.20
C GLY A 73 2.77 25.79 8.53
N PHE A 74 2.56 25.29 9.75
CA PHE A 74 1.28 24.71 10.17
C PHE A 74 0.09 25.67 10.08
N ALA A 75 0.30 26.97 10.22
CA ALA A 75 -0.77 27.97 10.08
C ALA A 75 -1.35 27.98 8.65
N ALA A 76 -0.56 27.63 7.65
CA ALA A 76 -0.98 27.58 6.26
C ALA A 76 -1.79 26.34 5.87
N LEU A 77 -2.01 25.39 6.78
CA LEU A 77 -2.82 24.18 6.50
C LEU A 77 -4.26 24.52 6.09
N GLY A 78 -4.83 25.59 6.71
CA GLY A 78 -6.20 26.05 6.41
C GLY A 78 -6.36 26.62 5.00
N THR A 79 -5.33 27.24 4.47
CA THR A 79 -5.32 27.95 3.18
C THR A 79 -4.62 27.19 2.07
N PHE A 80 -4.07 25.99 2.36
CA PHE A 80 -3.34 25.18 1.38
C PHE A 80 -4.23 24.81 0.17
N PRO A 81 -3.83 25.23 -1.06
CA PRO A 81 -4.65 25.09 -2.24
C PRO A 81 -4.54 23.72 -2.93
N GLY A 82 -3.61 22.87 -2.48
CA GLY A 82 -3.36 21.55 -3.10
C GLY A 82 -4.48 20.55 -2.84
N ASN A 83 -4.59 19.61 -3.75
CA ASN A 83 -5.60 18.56 -3.74
C ASN A 83 -5.16 17.27 -3.01
N TYR A 84 -4.28 17.36 -2.03
CA TYR A 84 -3.78 16.22 -1.27
C TYR A 84 -4.35 16.20 0.15
N ASN A 85 -4.57 15.00 0.70
CA ASN A 85 -5.19 14.87 2.02
C ASN A 85 -4.30 15.40 3.14
N PRO A 86 -4.88 16.09 4.14
CA PRO A 86 -4.15 16.80 5.19
C PRO A 86 -3.06 16.02 5.92
N PRO A 87 -3.22 14.74 6.33
CA PRO A 87 -2.18 14.05 7.11
C PRO A 87 -0.81 14.01 6.46
N TYR A 88 -0.72 13.91 5.14
CA TYR A 88 0.57 14.00 4.46
C TYR A 88 1.10 15.45 4.46
N MET A 89 0.20 16.43 4.35
CA MET A 89 0.56 17.85 4.39
C MET A 89 1.12 18.28 5.75
N TYR A 90 0.75 17.62 6.85
CA TYR A 90 1.34 17.87 8.17
C TYR A 90 2.85 17.66 8.18
N PHE A 91 3.34 16.64 7.46
CA PHE A 91 4.77 16.42 7.33
C PHE A 91 5.44 17.50 6.47
N LEU A 92 4.83 17.91 5.37
CA LEU A 92 5.40 18.99 4.54
C LEU A 92 5.42 20.32 5.29
N ALA A 93 4.36 20.63 6.05
CA ALA A 93 4.33 21.79 6.95
C ALA A 93 5.40 21.71 8.04
N LEU A 94 5.62 20.50 8.63
CA LEU A 94 6.72 20.29 9.58
C LEU A 94 8.08 20.51 8.92
N PHE A 95 8.28 19.98 7.71
CA PHE A 95 9.56 20.10 6.98
C PHE A 95 9.91 21.53 6.62
N SER A 96 8.92 22.42 6.45
CA SER A 96 9.14 23.82 6.15
C SER A 96 9.89 24.60 7.24
N TYR A 97 9.96 24.09 8.48
CA TYR A 97 10.70 24.71 9.58
C TYR A 97 12.18 24.34 9.63
N PHE A 98 12.62 23.36 8.84
CA PHE A 98 14.02 22.92 8.87
C PHE A 98 14.81 23.54 7.73
N ASP A 99 16.03 23.95 8.03
CA ASP A 99 17.02 24.37 7.03
C ASP A 99 17.76 23.14 6.43
N ILE A 100 16.95 22.22 5.91
CA ILE A 100 17.39 20.97 5.26
C ILE A 100 16.54 20.86 3.99
N SER A 101 17.16 20.38 2.91
CA SER A 101 16.41 20.14 1.67
C SER A 101 15.20 19.24 1.91
N GLU A 102 14.02 19.74 1.56
CA GLU A 102 12.76 19.00 1.68
C GLU A 102 12.77 17.67 0.92
N LEU A 103 13.55 17.56 -0.18
CA LEU A 103 13.74 16.29 -0.90
C LEU A 103 14.25 15.19 0.02
N TYR A 104 15.28 15.50 0.83
CA TYR A 104 15.88 14.53 1.74
C TYR A 104 14.95 14.19 2.90
N LEU A 105 14.22 15.17 3.44
CA LEU A 105 13.24 14.96 4.51
C LEU A 105 12.08 14.08 4.04
N ILE A 106 11.53 14.34 2.84
CA ILE A 106 10.47 13.54 2.21
C ILE A 106 10.95 12.09 1.98
N LYS A 107 12.16 11.92 1.45
CA LYS A 107 12.71 10.58 1.19
C LYS A 107 13.05 9.85 2.48
N ALA A 108 13.57 10.53 3.49
CA ALA A 108 13.80 9.94 4.80
C ALA A 108 12.49 9.44 5.44
N LEU A 109 11.40 10.21 5.33
CA LEU A 109 10.06 9.79 5.76
C LEU A 109 9.60 8.54 4.99
N SER A 110 9.75 8.53 3.67
CA SER A 110 9.36 7.37 2.84
C SER A 110 10.17 6.13 3.20
N VAL A 111 11.49 6.25 3.39
CA VAL A 111 12.36 5.14 3.79
C VAL A 111 12.07 4.65 5.21
N LEU A 112 11.72 5.54 6.13
CA LEU A 112 11.22 5.17 7.45
C LEU A 112 9.99 4.26 7.32
N PHE A 113 9.04 4.64 6.47
CA PHE A 113 7.84 3.84 6.24
C PHE A 113 8.09 2.58 5.42
N ASP A 114 9.14 2.49 4.61
CA ASP A 114 9.57 1.21 4.00
C ASP A 114 9.93 0.19 5.07
N VAL A 115 10.68 0.59 6.11
CA VAL A 115 11.04 -0.28 7.24
C VAL A 115 9.81 -0.66 8.07
N LEU A 116 8.92 0.30 8.35
CA LEU A 116 7.66 0.02 9.06
C LEU A 116 6.73 -0.89 8.25
N LEU A 117 6.66 -0.72 6.94
CA LEU A 117 5.94 -1.60 6.02
C LEU A 117 6.52 -3.02 6.05
N ALA A 118 7.84 -3.15 5.95
CA ALA A 118 8.52 -4.44 6.06
C ALA A 118 8.20 -5.14 7.38
N TRP A 119 8.21 -4.40 8.50
CA TRP A 119 7.80 -4.92 9.79
C TRP A 119 6.31 -5.30 9.83
N SER A 120 5.41 -4.50 9.26
CA SER A 120 3.98 -4.86 9.22
C SER A 120 3.72 -6.13 8.41
N CYS A 121 4.52 -6.38 7.36
CA CYS A 121 4.50 -7.65 6.62
C CYS A 121 4.96 -8.83 7.48
N VAL A 122 5.97 -8.65 8.35
CA VAL A 122 6.36 -9.65 9.35
C VAL A 122 5.16 -9.97 10.27
N LYS A 123 4.47 -8.93 10.78
CA LYS A 123 3.28 -9.10 11.63
C LYS A 123 2.17 -9.86 10.90
N LEU A 124 1.87 -9.47 9.66
CA LEU A 124 0.84 -10.15 8.87
C LEU A 124 1.23 -11.59 8.56
N LEU A 125 2.48 -11.84 8.15
CA LEU A 125 2.97 -13.19 7.88
C LEU A 125 2.96 -14.08 9.13
N SER A 126 3.19 -13.51 10.33
CA SER A 126 3.16 -14.25 11.60
C SER A 126 1.79 -14.87 11.94
N VAL A 127 0.72 -14.46 11.23
CA VAL A 127 -0.60 -15.10 11.31
C VAL A 127 -0.58 -16.51 10.67
N PHE A 128 0.28 -16.69 9.67
CA PHE A 128 0.30 -17.91 8.83
C PHE A 128 1.47 -18.85 9.14
N THR A 129 2.57 -18.34 9.72
CA THR A 129 3.77 -19.12 10.05
C THR A 129 4.52 -18.52 11.24
N GLN A 130 5.21 -19.37 12.00
CA GLN A 130 6.12 -18.96 13.08
C GLN A 130 7.60 -19.18 12.69
N SER A 131 7.88 -19.51 11.44
CA SER A 131 9.24 -19.74 10.94
C SER A 131 10.01 -18.43 10.91
N LYS A 132 10.99 -18.25 11.83
CA LYS A 132 11.86 -17.07 11.90
C LYS A 132 12.56 -16.75 10.56
N PRO A 133 13.13 -17.75 9.84
CA PRO A 133 13.72 -17.49 8.53
C PRO A 133 12.73 -16.90 7.52
N ARG A 134 11.46 -17.39 7.49
CA ARG A 134 10.43 -16.84 6.60
C ARG A 134 10.00 -15.44 7.02
N LEU A 135 9.88 -15.18 8.33
CA LEU A 135 9.55 -13.86 8.87
C LEU A 135 10.67 -12.85 8.56
N LEU A 136 11.94 -13.24 8.70
CA LEU A 136 13.06 -12.39 8.29
C LEU A 136 13.10 -12.21 6.77
N ALA A 137 12.84 -13.28 6.00
CA ALA A 137 12.82 -13.23 4.54
C ALA A 137 11.79 -12.21 4.02
N VAL A 138 10.55 -12.17 4.55
CA VAL A 138 9.57 -11.19 4.09
C VAL A 138 10.02 -9.77 4.40
N PHE A 139 10.61 -9.50 5.57
CA PHE A 139 11.17 -8.20 5.90
C PHE A 139 12.23 -7.77 4.89
N LEU A 140 13.23 -8.62 4.67
CA LEU A 140 14.31 -8.34 3.75
C LEU A 140 13.81 -8.21 2.30
N THR A 141 12.90 -9.07 1.87
CA THR A 141 12.36 -8.98 0.50
C THR A 141 11.63 -7.65 0.27
N VAL A 142 10.79 -7.18 1.22
CA VAL A 142 10.19 -5.83 1.12
C VAL A 142 11.27 -4.76 1.00
N MET A 143 12.34 -4.85 1.80
CA MET A 143 13.46 -3.90 1.74
C MET A 143 14.22 -3.95 0.40
N TYR A 144 14.18 -5.05 -0.33
CA TYR A 144 14.86 -5.22 -1.62
C TYR A 144 13.92 -5.20 -2.83
N LEU A 145 12.60 -5.09 -2.64
CA LEU A 145 11.70 -4.94 -3.78
C LEU A 145 12.05 -3.68 -4.58
N PRO A 146 12.34 -3.82 -5.88
CA PRO A 146 12.66 -2.66 -6.71
C PRO A 146 11.54 -1.62 -6.74
N THR A 147 10.26 -2.05 -6.76
CA THR A 147 9.12 -1.13 -6.71
C THR A 147 9.08 -0.33 -5.39
N VAL A 148 9.42 -0.91 -4.24
CA VAL A 148 9.46 -0.21 -2.95
C VAL A 148 10.60 0.80 -2.94
N THR A 149 11.81 0.38 -3.33
CA THR A 149 13.00 1.25 -3.38
C THR A 149 12.81 2.40 -4.36
N ALA A 150 12.29 2.10 -5.55
CA ALA A 150 12.02 3.11 -6.57
C ALA A 150 10.92 4.10 -6.12
N ASN A 151 9.84 3.63 -5.49
CA ASN A 151 8.74 4.46 -5.05
C ASN A 151 9.18 5.51 -4.02
N GLY A 152 9.77 5.09 -2.90
CA GLY A 152 10.14 5.97 -1.81
C GLY A 152 11.45 6.72 -2.06
N ALA A 153 12.55 5.99 -2.21
CA ALA A 153 13.88 6.57 -2.22
C ALA A 153 14.27 7.26 -3.55
N TYR A 154 13.76 6.79 -4.68
CA TYR A 154 14.04 7.40 -5.98
C TYR A 154 12.98 8.41 -6.38
N TRP A 155 11.69 8.02 -6.39
CA TRP A 155 10.57 8.83 -6.86
C TRP A 155 10.09 9.90 -5.85
N ALA A 156 10.41 9.74 -4.55
CA ALA A 156 9.91 10.55 -3.44
C ALA A 156 8.39 10.41 -3.22
N GLN A 157 7.83 9.22 -3.47
CA GLN A 157 6.43 8.91 -3.24
C GLN A 157 6.18 8.37 -1.81
N CYS A 158 4.91 8.41 -1.38
CA CYS A 158 4.51 8.05 -0.02
C CYS A 158 3.68 6.74 0.04
N ASP A 159 3.79 5.86 -0.97
CA ASP A 159 2.95 4.66 -1.03
C ASP A 159 3.20 3.67 0.10
N SER A 160 4.42 3.64 0.64
CA SER A 160 4.75 2.85 1.84
C SER A 160 3.94 3.27 3.06
N ILE A 161 3.56 4.56 3.19
CA ILE A 161 2.84 5.08 4.36
C ILE A 161 1.44 4.46 4.45
N TYR A 162 0.62 4.65 3.41
CA TYR A 162 -0.73 4.11 3.43
C TYR A 162 -0.75 2.59 3.45
N THR A 163 0.20 1.95 2.74
CA THR A 163 0.31 0.50 2.67
C THR A 163 0.72 -0.11 4.01
N PHE A 164 1.63 0.53 4.75
CA PHE A 164 1.95 0.14 6.13
C PHE A 164 0.70 0.06 7.00
N PHE A 165 -0.09 1.14 7.01
CA PHE A 165 -1.32 1.18 7.81
C PHE A 165 -2.37 0.17 7.34
N ALA A 166 -2.51 -0.06 6.02
CA ALA A 166 -3.43 -1.06 5.48
C ALA A 166 -3.04 -2.50 5.85
N VAL A 167 -1.75 -2.85 5.72
CA VAL A 167 -1.22 -4.16 6.11
C VAL A 167 -1.36 -4.38 7.63
N LEU A 168 -1.05 -3.34 8.42
CA LEU A 168 -1.24 -3.37 9.88
C LEU A 168 -2.71 -3.54 10.25
N ALA A 169 -3.64 -2.86 9.56
CA ALA A 169 -5.07 -3.00 9.76
C ALA A 169 -5.56 -4.44 9.50
N LEU A 170 -5.10 -5.06 8.41
CA LEU A 170 -5.41 -6.46 8.11
C LEU A 170 -4.86 -7.42 9.18
N TYR A 171 -3.61 -7.23 9.61
CA TYR A 171 -3.04 -8.01 10.72
C TYR A 171 -3.86 -7.89 11.99
N LEU A 172 -4.18 -6.66 12.40
CA LEU A 172 -4.95 -6.39 13.62
C LEU A 172 -6.37 -6.97 13.52
N GLY A 173 -7.01 -6.87 12.36
CA GLY A 173 -8.31 -7.48 12.10
C GLY A 173 -8.25 -9.01 12.23
N LEU A 174 -7.29 -9.67 11.59
CA LEU A 174 -7.09 -11.12 11.69
C LEU A 174 -6.79 -11.58 13.13
N ARG A 175 -6.18 -10.70 13.95
CA ARG A 175 -5.93 -10.93 15.39
C ARG A 175 -7.09 -10.49 16.29
N CYS A 176 -8.28 -10.25 15.73
CA CYS A 176 -9.50 -9.84 16.45
C CYS A 176 -9.34 -8.55 17.27
N ARG A 177 -8.44 -7.63 16.83
CA ARG A 177 -8.26 -6.30 17.43
C ARG A 177 -9.01 -5.25 16.62
N GLY A 178 -10.35 -5.35 16.58
CA GLY A 178 -11.20 -4.59 15.68
C GLY A 178 -11.03 -3.07 15.74
N VAL A 179 -11.02 -2.48 16.96
CA VAL A 179 -10.85 -1.03 17.13
C VAL A 179 -9.52 -0.54 16.53
N LEU A 180 -8.39 -1.18 16.88
CA LEU A 180 -7.08 -0.80 16.35
C LEU A 180 -6.97 -1.04 14.84
N SER A 181 -7.64 -2.08 14.35
CA SER A 181 -7.75 -2.37 12.92
C SER A 181 -8.44 -1.22 12.18
N MET A 182 -9.56 -0.71 12.70
CA MET A 182 -10.30 0.39 12.09
C MET A 182 -9.56 1.73 12.17
N VAL A 183 -8.88 2.01 13.27
CA VAL A 183 -8.00 3.20 13.39
C VAL A 183 -6.88 3.14 12.34
N SER A 184 -6.23 1.98 12.20
CA SER A 184 -5.15 1.79 11.22
C SER A 184 -5.67 1.90 9.78
N LEU A 185 -6.86 1.36 9.48
CA LEU A 185 -7.50 1.51 8.17
C LEU A 185 -7.86 2.96 7.87
N ALA A 186 -8.37 3.69 8.86
CA ALA A 186 -8.67 5.11 8.74
C ALA A 186 -7.39 5.94 8.47
N ALA A 187 -6.29 5.62 9.17
CA ALA A 187 -4.99 6.22 8.88
C ALA A 187 -4.54 5.94 7.44
N SER A 188 -4.67 4.70 6.97
CA SER A 188 -4.34 4.34 5.60
C SER A 188 -5.08 5.22 4.58
N LEU A 189 -6.42 5.33 4.70
CA LEU A 189 -7.23 6.17 3.82
C LEU A 189 -6.89 7.65 4.00
N ALA A 190 -6.63 8.09 5.22
CA ALA A 190 -6.29 9.48 5.51
C ALA A 190 -4.99 9.92 4.82
N PHE A 191 -4.04 9.02 4.61
CA PHE A 191 -2.81 9.32 3.86
C PHE A 191 -2.99 9.25 2.36
N LYS A 192 -3.74 8.27 1.83
CA LYS A 192 -3.86 8.11 0.37
C LYS A 192 -5.13 7.36 -0.03
N LEU A 193 -5.79 7.86 -1.10
CA LEU A 193 -7.04 7.29 -1.62
C LEU A 193 -6.90 5.80 -2.01
N GLN A 194 -5.74 5.35 -2.45
CA GLN A 194 -5.51 3.96 -2.89
C GLN A 194 -5.79 2.91 -1.82
N ALA A 195 -5.88 3.29 -0.54
CA ALA A 195 -6.39 2.43 0.52
C ALA A 195 -7.80 1.88 0.23
N VAL A 196 -8.58 2.55 -0.62
CA VAL A 196 -9.93 2.14 -1.04
C VAL A 196 -9.97 0.73 -1.65
N PHE A 197 -8.89 0.28 -2.27
CA PHE A 197 -8.81 -1.05 -2.88
C PHE A 197 -8.82 -2.19 -1.85
N VAL A 198 -8.51 -1.90 -0.59
CA VAL A 198 -8.48 -2.89 0.50
C VAL A 198 -9.65 -2.71 1.47
N ILE A 199 -10.31 -1.55 1.50
CA ILE A 199 -11.47 -1.31 2.38
C ILE A 199 -12.54 -2.42 2.24
N PRO A 200 -12.92 -2.91 1.04
CA PRO A 200 -13.90 -3.98 0.91
C PRO A 200 -13.52 -5.29 1.62
N ALA A 201 -12.23 -5.56 1.83
CA ALA A 201 -11.79 -6.74 2.57
C ALA A 201 -12.22 -6.75 4.04
N PHE A 202 -12.51 -5.59 4.61
CA PHE A 202 -12.95 -5.49 6.00
C PHE A 202 -14.40 -5.97 6.20
N PHE A 203 -15.22 -5.97 5.16
CA PHE A 203 -16.49 -6.69 5.20
C PHE A 203 -16.27 -8.21 5.29
N VAL A 204 -15.27 -8.77 4.62
CA VAL A 204 -14.91 -10.19 4.75
C VAL A 204 -14.47 -10.52 6.18
N LEU A 205 -13.68 -9.63 6.81
CA LEU A 205 -13.30 -9.75 8.23
C LEU A 205 -14.51 -9.68 9.16
N LEU A 206 -15.51 -8.84 8.86
CA LEU A 206 -16.75 -8.74 9.62
C LEU A 206 -17.58 -10.03 9.51
N VAL A 207 -17.79 -10.56 8.30
CA VAL A 207 -18.48 -11.85 8.07
C VAL A 207 -17.74 -13.00 8.75
N GLY A 208 -16.40 -12.99 8.72
CA GLY A 208 -15.53 -13.95 9.40
C GLY A 208 -15.45 -13.75 10.93
N LYS A 209 -16.23 -12.82 11.51
CA LYS A 209 -16.27 -12.49 12.95
C LYS A 209 -14.92 -12.09 13.54
N ARG A 210 -14.00 -11.58 12.72
CA ARG A 210 -12.69 -11.08 13.14
C ARG A 210 -12.76 -9.66 13.68
N ILE A 211 -13.72 -8.87 13.21
CA ILE A 211 -14.09 -7.55 13.72
C ILE A 211 -15.58 -7.54 14.01
N ARG A 212 -16.01 -6.65 14.90
CA ARG A 212 -17.42 -6.48 15.25
C ARG A 212 -18.00 -5.31 14.46
N TRP A 213 -19.33 -5.31 14.24
CA TRP A 213 -20.00 -4.20 13.57
C TRP A 213 -19.78 -2.86 14.28
N ARG A 214 -19.67 -2.89 15.63
CA ARG A 214 -19.38 -1.69 16.45
C ARG A 214 -17.99 -1.13 16.19
N ASP A 215 -17.02 -1.99 15.91
CA ASP A 215 -15.65 -1.56 15.62
C ASP A 215 -15.62 -0.75 14.29
N VAL A 216 -16.53 -1.05 13.34
CA VAL A 216 -16.61 -0.35 12.05
C VAL A 216 -16.91 1.15 12.24
N LEU A 217 -17.67 1.53 13.28
CA LEU A 217 -17.96 2.93 13.60
C LEU A 217 -16.71 3.74 13.98
N VAL A 218 -15.66 3.05 14.43
CA VAL A 218 -14.38 3.70 14.75
C VAL A 218 -13.69 4.23 13.49
N PHE A 219 -13.89 3.61 12.32
CA PHE A 219 -13.25 4.04 11.08
C PHE A 219 -13.59 5.50 10.69
N PRO A 220 -14.86 5.90 10.52
CA PRO A 220 -15.19 7.29 10.18
C PRO A 220 -14.80 8.26 11.31
N ALA A 221 -14.94 7.88 12.58
CA ALA A 221 -14.53 8.72 13.71
C ALA A 221 -13.02 8.98 13.70
N ALA A 222 -12.20 7.95 13.52
CA ALA A 222 -10.75 8.09 13.42
C ALA A 222 -10.34 8.89 12.17
N TYR A 223 -11.00 8.67 11.02
CA TYR A 223 -10.74 9.46 9.81
C TYR A 223 -10.95 10.95 10.06
N ILE A 224 -12.06 11.34 10.70
CA ILE A 224 -12.34 12.74 11.07
C ILE A 224 -11.25 13.27 12.00
N ILE A 225 -10.82 12.49 13.01
CA ILE A 225 -9.76 12.90 13.94
C ILE A 225 -8.45 13.19 13.19
N PHE A 226 -8.08 12.41 12.18
CA PHE A 226 -6.89 12.68 11.37
C PHE A 226 -6.99 13.98 10.54
N MET A 227 -8.20 14.47 10.26
CA MET A 227 -8.42 15.73 9.55
C MET A 227 -8.43 16.95 10.46
N LEU A 228 -8.68 16.77 11.78
CA LEU A 228 -8.88 17.87 12.73
C LEU A 228 -7.77 18.92 12.74
N PRO A 229 -6.44 18.61 12.67
CA PRO A 229 -5.43 19.64 12.69
C PRO A 229 -5.58 20.66 11.55
N ALA A 230 -5.94 20.21 10.33
CA ALA A 230 -6.19 21.12 9.21
C ALA A 230 -7.47 21.95 9.41
N VAL A 231 -8.52 21.32 9.98
CA VAL A 231 -9.78 22.02 10.28
C VAL A 231 -9.56 23.09 11.36
N LEU A 232 -8.78 22.80 12.40
CA LEU A 232 -8.42 23.75 13.44
C LEU A 232 -7.54 24.89 12.90
N ALA A 233 -6.77 24.64 11.84
CA ALA A 233 -6.03 25.67 11.12
C ALA A 233 -6.89 26.49 10.13
N GLY A 234 -8.22 26.22 10.06
CA GLY A 234 -9.18 27.00 9.27
C GLY A 234 -9.67 26.34 7.97
N LYS A 235 -9.25 25.09 7.67
CA LYS A 235 -9.77 24.38 6.48
C LYS A 235 -11.21 23.94 6.72
N PRO A 236 -12.18 24.18 5.79
CA PRO A 236 -13.54 23.73 5.96
C PRO A 236 -13.61 22.21 6.11
N LEU A 237 -14.33 21.72 7.12
CA LEU A 237 -14.47 20.29 7.40
C LEU A 237 -15.04 19.52 6.21
N TRP A 238 -16.08 20.08 5.58
CA TRP A 238 -16.74 19.44 4.45
C TRP A 238 -15.79 19.28 3.26
N ASP A 239 -15.06 20.33 2.90
CA ASP A 239 -14.08 20.28 1.81
C ASP A 239 -12.99 19.25 2.08
N THR A 240 -12.58 19.14 3.35
CA THR A 240 -11.58 18.17 3.79
C THR A 240 -12.08 16.74 3.67
N LEU A 241 -13.34 16.47 4.06
CA LEU A 241 -13.93 15.13 4.01
C LEU A 241 -14.28 14.69 2.58
N THR A 242 -14.63 15.64 1.70
CA THR A 242 -15.02 15.37 0.30
C THR A 242 -13.86 15.48 -0.69
N LEU A 243 -12.65 15.74 -0.23
CA LEU A 243 -11.48 15.96 -1.09
C LEU A 243 -11.25 14.82 -2.09
N TYR A 244 -11.40 13.58 -1.67
CA TYR A 244 -11.25 12.42 -2.56
C TYR A 244 -12.37 12.30 -3.60
N VAL A 245 -13.56 12.80 -3.29
CA VAL A 245 -14.67 12.85 -4.27
C VAL A 245 -14.35 13.89 -5.35
N SER A 246 -13.83 15.06 -4.96
CA SER A 246 -13.40 16.07 -5.93
C SER A 246 -12.20 15.62 -6.76
N GLN A 247 -11.25 14.89 -6.16
CA GLN A 247 -10.12 14.30 -6.90
C GLN A 247 -10.58 13.31 -7.97
N ALA A 248 -11.57 12.47 -7.68
CA ALA A 248 -12.09 11.52 -8.65
C ALA A 248 -12.66 12.21 -9.90
N GLY A 249 -13.18 13.45 -9.76
CA GLY A 249 -13.65 14.27 -10.88
C GLY A 249 -12.53 14.96 -11.67
N THR A 250 -11.29 14.97 -11.18
CA THR A 250 -10.14 15.60 -11.86
C THR A 250 -9.23 14.59 -12.56
N VAL A 251 -9.53 13.29 -12.47
CA VAL A 251 -8.84 12.26 -13.23
C VAL A 251 -9.15 12.47 -14.72
N GLY A 252 -8.13 12.60 -15.55
CA GLY A 252 -8.31 12.82 -16.99
C GLY A 252 -9.03 11.66 -17.70
N ASP A 253 -9.35 11.83 -18.97
CA ASP A 253 -10.19 10.93 -19.77
C ASP A 253 -9.50 9.66 -20.29
N ALA A 254 -8.18 9.52 -20.11
CA ALA A 254 -7.46 8.34 -20.58
C ALA A 254 -7.89 7.08 -19.81
N MET A 255 -8.24 6.02 -20.54
CA MET A 255 -8.67 4.76 -19.94
C MET A 255 -7.59 4.09 -19.08
N ASN A 256 -6.33 4.42 -19.31
CA ASN A 256 -5.18 3.89 -18.57
C ASN A 256 -4.07 4.94 -18.48
N TYR A 257 -3.53 5.14 -17.28
CA TYR A 257 -2.38 5.98 -17.00
C TYR A 257 -1.17 5.12 -16.61
N ASN A 258 -0.76 4.26 -17.55
CA ASN A 258 0.40 3.39 -17.40
C ASN A 258 0.26 2.34 -16.28
N ALA A 259 -0.96 1.85 -16.02
CA ALA A 259 -1.20 0.79 -15.04
C ALA A 259 -1.20 -0.60 -15.68
N PRO A 260 -0.72 -1.65 -14.98
CA PRO A 260 -0.76 -3.02 -15.46
C PRO A 260 -2.15 -3.64 -15.19
N SER A 261 -3.19 -3.09 -15.83
CA SER A 261 -4.60 -3.43 -15.62
C SER A 261 -5.25 -3.96 -16.89
N LEU A 262 -6.51 -4.38 -16.80
CA LEU A 262 -7.29 -4.82 -17.95
C LEU A 262 -7.27 -3.79 -19.09
N THR A 263 -7.31 -2.50 -18.73
CA THR A 263 -7.32 -1.41 -19.71
C THR A 263 -6.03 -1.28 -20.50
N SER A 264 -4.89 -1.80 -20.01
CA SER A 264 -3.63 -1.84 -20.76
C SER A 264 -3.59 -2.90 -21.87
N MET A 265 -4.57 -3.82 -21.87
CA MET A 265 -4.62 -4.93 -22.84
C MET A 265 -5.29 -4.55 -24.16
N PHE A 266 -5.94 -3.38 -24.21
CA PHE A 266 -6.71 -2.93 -25.36
C PHE A 266 -6.27 -1.54 -25.82
N THR A 267 -6.47 -1.27 -27.10
CA THR A 267 -6.37 0.09 -27.65
C THR A 267 -7.74 0.76 -27.55
N TRP A 268 -7.76 1.95 -26.98
CA TRP A 268 -8.98 2.70 -26.76
C TRP A 268 -9.09 3.84 -27.79
N SER A 269 -10.19 3.90 -28.53
CA SER A 269 -10.47 4.94 -29.52
C SER A 269 -11.95 5.34 -29.46
N GLY A 270 -12.28 6.58 -29.80
CA GLY A 270 -13.62 7.11 -29.77
C GLY A 270 -14.15 7.40 -28.34
N ASP A 271 -15.47 7.34 -28.17
CA ASP A 271 -16.12 7.55 -26.88
C ASP A 271 -15.87 6.37 -25.92
N THR A 272 -15.06 6.62 -24.92
CA THR A 272 -14.67 5.62 -23.89
C THR A 272 -15.57 5.64 -22.66
N ALA A 273 -16.52 6.58 -22.56
CA ALA A 273 -17.33 6.77 -21.37
C ALA A 273 -18.20 5.54 -21.05
N LEU A 274 -18.80 4.89 -22.05
CA LEU A 274 -19.55 3.66 -21.85
C LEU A 274 -18.64 2.53 -21.35
N SER A 275 -17.48 2.37 -21.96
CA SER A 275 -16.49 1.34 -21.57
C SER A 275 -16.01 1.56 -20.13
N ALA A 276 -15.73 2.81 -19.74
CA ALA A 276 -15.35 3.15 -18.37
C ALA A 276 -16.46 2.79 -17.36
N ARG A 277 -17.73 3.12 -17.67
CA ARG A 277 -18.88 2.73 -16.83
C ARG A 277 -19.03 1.22 -16.69
N LEU A 278 -18.89 0.46 -17.78
CA LEU A 278 -18.98 -1.00 -17.76
C LEU A 278 -17.85 -1.62 -16.90
N LEU A 279 -16.64 -1.07 -16.95
CA LEU A 279 -15.53 -1.53 -16.12
C LEU A 279 -15.73 -1.21 -14.64
N ILE A 280 -16.28 -0.05 -14.31
CA ILE A 280 -16.67 0.28 -12.93
C ILE A 280 -17.74 -0.71 -12.44
N ILE A 281 -18.75 -1.02 -13.25
CA ILE A 281 -19.77 -2.02 -12.92
C ILE A 281 -19.12 -3.40 -12.71
N ALA A 282 -18.18 -3.80 -13.57
CA ALA A 282 -17.46 -5.07 -13.43
C ALA A 282 -16.68 -5.14 -12.11
N ALA A 283 -16.03 -4.06 -11.68
CA ALA A 283 -15.37 -3.98 -10.39
C ALA A 283 -16.36 -4.11 -9.21
N PHE A 284 -17.52 -3.48 -9.30
CA PHE A 284 -18.59 -3.67 -8.30
C PHE A 284 -19.11 -5.11 -8.27
N ILE A 285 -19.32 -5.73 -9.44
CA ILE A 285 -19.74 -7.15 -9.53
C ILE A 285 -18.70 -8.06 -8.87
N LEU A 286 -17.41 -7.81 -9.08
CA LEU A 286 -16.35 -8.55 -8.39
C LEU A 286 -16.48 -8.45 -6.86
N VAL A 287 -16.70 -7.26 -6.33
CA VAL A 287 -16.90 -7.04 -4.89
C VAL A 287 -18.12 -7.82 -4.39
N VAL A 288 -19.25 -7.76 -5.12
CA VAL A 288 -20.48 -8.50 -4.77
C VAL A 288 -20.24 -10.02 -4.79
N ILE A 289 -19.52 -10.55 -5.78
CA ILE A 289 -19.19 -11.98 -5.88
C ILE A 289 -18.32 -12.40 -4.67
N VAL A 290 -17.31 -11.60 -4.29
CA VAL A 290 -16.47 -11.91 -3.14
C VAL A 290 -17.27 -11.84 -1.84
N TYR A 291 -18.18 -10.89 -1.68
CA TYR A 291 -19.07 -10.80 -0.52
C TYR A 291 -20.05 -11.97 -0.45
N ALA A 292 -20.66 -12.34 -1.57
CA ALA A 292 -21.52 -13.51 -1.65
C ALA A 292 -20.75 -14.79 -1.27
N ALA A 293 -19.53 -14.95 -1.78
CA ALA A 293 -18.67 -16.07 -1.41
C ALA A 293 -18.33 -16.06 0.09
N ALA A 294 -17.99 -14.90 0.66
CA ALA A 294 -17.74 -14.78 2.09
C ALA A 294 -18.95 -15.16 2.94
N ILE A 295 -20.15 -14.71 2.58
CA ILE A 295 -21.41 -15.03 3.29
C ILE A 295 -21.75 -16.52 3.14
N PHE A 296 -21.67 -17.06 1.91
CA PHE A 296 -21.99 -18.46 1.63
C PHE A 296 -21.03 -19.43 2.34
N TYR A 297 -19.74 -19.10 2.37
CA TYR A 297 -18.70 -19.89 3.01
C TYR A 297 -18.31 -19.39 4.41
N ARG A 298 -19.18 -18.62 5.09
CA ARG A 298 -18.87 -17.98 6.39
C ARG A 298 -18.30 -18.93 7.44
N ASP A 299 -18.76 -20.19 7.44
CA ASP A 299 -18.27 -21.21 8.37
C ASP A 299 -16.89 -21.78 8.02
N ARG A 300 -16.33 -21.38 6.88
CA ARG A 300 -15.00 -21.78 6.38
C ARG A 300 -14.01 -20.63 6.31
N LEU A 301 -14.38 -19.46 6.86
CA LEU A 301 -13.54 -18.26 6.88
C LEU A 301 -12.48 -18.35 7.98
N ASN A 302 -11.42 -19.10 7.73
CA ASN A 302 -10.19 -19.00 8.52
C ASN A 302 -9.30 -17.86 7.99
N GLU A 303 -8.15 -17.63 8.63
CA GLU A 303 -7.22 -16.54 8.26
C GLU A 303 -6.75 -16.64 6.81
N ARG A 304 -6.48 -17.84 6.31
CA ARG A 304 -6.01 -18.07 4.93
C ARG A 304 -7.11 -17.79 3.90
N THR A 305 -8.35 -18.19 4.20
CA THR A 305 -9.50 -17.93 3.32
C THR A 305 -9.81 -16.44 3.27
N ILE A 306 -9.84 -15.75 4.43
CA ILE A 306 -10.04 -14.30 4.51
C ILE A 306 -8.94 -13.59 3.73
N PHE A 307 -7.68 -13.99 3.91
CA PHE A 307 -6.56 -13.39 3.19
C PHE A 307 -6.66 -13.62 1.66
N GLY A 308 -7.07 -14.82 1.23
CA GLY A 308 -7.30 -15.10 -0.20
C GLY A 308 -8.38 -14.21 -0.81
N LEU A 309 -9.51 -14.02 -0.12
CA LEU A 309 -10.58 -13.10 -0.57
C LEU A 309 -10.10 -11.63 -0.56
N THR A 310 -9.27 -11.25 0.41
CA THR A 310 -8.61 -9.92 0.45
C THR A 310 -7.73 -9.71 -0.78
N LEU A 311 -6.93 -10.70 -1.17
CA LEU A 311 -6.07 -10.63 -2.35
C LEU A 311 -6.86 -10.46 -3.64
N ILE A 312 -7.98 -11.18 -3.80
CA ILE A 312 -8.87 -11.02 -4.96
C ILE A 312 -9.37 -9.57 -5.06
N LEU A 313 -9.76 -8.96 -3.93
CA LEU A 313 -10.22 -7.56 -3.91
C LEU A 313 -9.07 -6.58 -4.19
N ALA A 314 -7.92 -6.74 -3.52
CA ALA A 314 -6.79 -5.84 -3.62
C ALA A 314 -6.15 -5.81 -5.03
N VAL A 315 -6.16 -6.95 -5.73
CA VAL A 315 -5.67 -7.05 -7.11
C VAL A 315 -6.78 -6.76 -8.11
N GLY A 316 -7.97 -7.35 -7.92
CA GLY A 316 -9.05 -7.35 -8.90
C GLY A 316 -9.74 -6.00 -9.06
N ILE A 317 -9.90 -5.23 -7.97
CA ILE A 317 -10.54 -3.91 -8.06
C ILE A 317 -9.73 -2.98 -8.97
N PRO A 318 -8.44 -2.68 -8.68
CA PRO A 318 -7.67 -1.80 -9.57
C PRO A 318 -7.41 -2.44 -10.95
N TYR A 319 -7.46 -3.78 -11.07
CA TYR A 319 -7.33 -4.46 -12.35
C TYR A 319 -8.50 -4.16 -13.31
N LEU A 320 -9.72 -4.09 -12.77
CA LEU A 320 -10.94 -3.85 -13.56
C LEU A 320 -11.25 -2.37 -13.73
N LEU A 321 -10.86 -1.50 -12.79
CA LEU A 321 -11.18 -0.08 -12.84
C LEU A 321 -10.47 0.62 -14.01
N PRO A 322 -11.15 1.58 -14.69
CA PRO A 322 -10.52 2.50 -15.63
C PRO A 322 -9.71 3.58 -14.89
N HIS A 323 -8.91 4.35 -15.63
CA HIS A 323 -8.15 5.50 -15.15
C HIS A 323 -7.10 5.17 -14.07
N MET A 324 -6.61 3.93 -14.04
CA MET A 324 -5.59 3.50 -13.08
C MET A 324 -4.20 3.98 -13.46
N HIS A 325 -3.40 4.35 -12.44
CA HIS A 325 -2.01 4.77 -12.57
C HIS A 325 -1.04 3.63 -12.25
N ASP A 326 0.20 3.80 -12.67
CA ASP A 326 1.33 2.87 -12.50
C ASP A 326 1.57 2.35 -11.08
N ARG A 327 1.29 3.19 -10.06
CA ARG A 327 1.52 2.89 -8.63
C ARG A 327 0.33 2.25 -7.92
N TYR A 328 -0.84 2.15 -8.56
CA TYR A 328 -2.07 1.73 -7.86
C TYR A 328 -2.09 0.26 -7.47
N PHE A 329 -1.16 -0.54 -8.00
CA PHE A 329 -0.95 -1.93 -7.60
C PHE A 329 0.08 -2.12 -6.48
N TYR A 330 0.60 -1.04 -5.88
CA TYR A 330 1.64 -1.12 -4.86
C TYR A 330 1.22 -2.01 -3.68
N ILE A 331 0.04 -1.78 -3.08
CA ILE A 331 -0.48 -2.59 -1.98
C ILE A 331 -0.73 -4.05 -2.40
N ALA A 332 -1.22 -4.28 -3.63
CA ALA A 332 -1.43 -5.61 -4.18
C ALA A 332 -0.12 -6.40 -4.25
N GLY A 333 0.96 -5.78 -4.77
CA GLY A 333 2.30 -6.38 -4.83
C GLY A 333 2.83 -6.78 -3.44
N ILE A 334 2.67 -5.91 -2.45
CA ILE A 334 3.06 -6.19 -1.05
C ILE A 334 2.27 -7.37 -0.46
N LEU A 335 0.96 -7.42 -0.65
CA LEU A 335 0.14 -8.53 -0.14
C LEU A 335 0.44 -9.84 -0.86
N LEU A 336 0.73 -9.81 -2.16
CA LEU A 336 1.17 -10.98 -2.94
C LEU A 336 2.54 -11.50 -2.48
N LEU A 337 3.45 -10.61 -2.08
CA LEU A 337 4.71 -11.02 -1.46
C LEU A 337 4.47 -11.75 -0.13
N VAL A 338 3.56 -11.26 0.72
CA VAL A 338 3.20 -11.96 1.97
C VAL A 338 2.59 -13.33 1.63
N LEU A 339 1.76 -13.44 0.58
CA LEU A 339 1.25 -14.73 0.09
C LEU A 339 2.39 -15.68 -0.28
N ALA A 340 3.35 -15.23 -1.09
CA ALA A 340 4.50 -16.01 -1.52
C ALA A 340 5.31 -16.55 -0.33
N CYS A 341 5.56 -15.70 0.67
CA CYS A 341 6.29 -16.10 1.90
C CYS A 341 5.45 -17.03 2.79
N SER A 342 4.12 -16.96 2.74
CA SER A 342 3.22 -17.85 3.50
C SER A 342 3.06 -19.21 2.85
N ASP A 343 3.07 -19.25 1.51
CA ASP A 343 2.92 -20.46 0.70
C ASP A 343 3.72 -20.34 -0.60
N LEU A 344 4.89 -20.97 -0.64
CA LEU A 344 5.84 -20.86 -1.76
C LEU A 344 5.28 -21.34 -3.11
N ARG A 345 4.19 -22.10 -3.14
CA ARG A 345 3.52 -22.51 -4.39
C ARG A 345 2.94 -21.32 -5.15
N PHE A 346 2.70 -20.20 -4.46
CA PHE A 346 2.16 -18.97 -5.04
C PHE A 346 3.21 -17.89 -5.27
N THR A 347 4.51 -18.23 -5.22
CA THR A 347 5.61 -17.28 -5.49
C THR A 347 5.46 -16.63 -6.87
N ALA A 348 4.99 -17.38 -7.86
CA ALA A 348 4.75 -16.85 -9.21
C ALA A 348 3.80 -15.64 -9.21
N ALA A 349 2.77 -15.61 -8.34
CA ALA A 349 1.86 -14.47 -8.24
C ALA A 349 2.58 -13.17 -7.86
N ALA A 350 3.48 -13.22 -6.88
CA ALA A 350 4.27 -12.07 -6.45
C ALA A 350 5.28 -11.64 -7.53
N VAL A 351 5.95 -12.60 -8.17
CA VAL A 351 6.93 -12.33 -9.22
C VAL A 351 6.27 -11.64 -10.42
N PHE A 352 5.16 -12.17 -10.92
CA PHE A 352 4.47 -11.57 -12.06
C PHE A 352 3.88 -10.21 -11.74
N ALA A 353 3.34 -9.99 -10.54
CA ALA A 353 2.85 -8.69 -10.11
C ALA A 353 3.98 -7.65 -9.98
N GLU A 354 5.15 -8.05 -9.47
CA GLU A 354 6.32 -7.18 -9.39
C GLU A 354 6.84 -6.82 -10.79
N LEU A 355 6.97 -7.79 -11.69
CA LEU A 355 7.38 -7.56 -13.07
C LEU A 355 6.39 -6.63 -13.81
N ALA A 356 5.09 -6.81 -13.60
CA ALA A 356 4.05 -5.94 -14.15
C ALA A 356 4.19 -4.50 -13.66
N SER A 357 4.39 -4.29 -12.36
CA SER A 357 4.58 -2.97 -11.76
C SER A 357 5.90 -2.33 -12.18
N LEU A 358 7.00 -3.09 -12.21
CA LEU A 358 8.30 -2.61 -12.66
C LEU A 358 8.29 -2.17 -14.13
N HIS A 359 7.57 -2.89 -14.99
CA HIS A 359 7.39 -2.50 -16.38
C HIS A 359 6.75 -1.11 -16.50
N CYS A 360 5.73 -0.83 -15.68
CA CYS A 360 5.06 0.47 -15.64
C CYS A 360 5.94 1.57 -15.03
N TYR A 361 6.69 1.26 -13.97
CA TYR A 361 7.66 2.20 -13.37
C TYR A 361 8.76 2.55 -14.36
N TYR A 362 9.31 1.54 -15.06
CA TYR A 362 10.29 1.78 -16.10
C TYR A 362 9.74 2.71 -17.21
N ALA A 363 8.51 2.46 -17.67
CA ALA A 363 7.89 3.29 -18.69
C ALA A 363 7.71 4.75 -18.23
N TYR A 364 7.38 4.98 -16.95
CA TYR A 364 7.32 6.32 -16.38
C TYR A 364 8.69 7.02 -16.38
N PHE A 365 9.74 6.34 -15.86
CA PHE A 365 11.08 6.94 -15.73
C PHE A 365 11.80 7.09 -17.06
N ALA A 366 11.71 6.09 -17.93
CA ALA A 366 12.39 6.08 -19.22
C ALA A 366 11.58 6.74 -20.35
N ARG A 367 10.33 7.15 -20.08
CA ARG A 367 9.38 7.69 -21.08
C ARG A 367 9.15 6.78 -22.28
N ARG A 368 9.36 5.49 -22.11
CA ARG A 368 9.14 4.45 -23.13
C ARG A 368 8.89 3.10 -22.49
N TYR A 369 8.13 2.27 -23.15
CA TYR A 369 7.94 0.88 -22.76
C TYR A 369 9.08 -0.01 -23.27
N LEU A 370 9.55 -0.97 -22.44
CA LEU A 370 10.48 -2.02 -22.88
C LEU A 370 9.79 -3.03 -23.78
N VAL A 371 8.56 -3.40 -23.42
CA VAL A 371 7.68 -4.32 -24.14
C VAL A 371 6.28 -3.72 -24.18
N HIS A 372 5.39 -4.27 -25.00
CA HIS A 372 4.03 -3.74 -25.12
C HIS A 372 3.30 -3.70 -23.77
N PRO A 373 2.56 -2.61 -23.42
CA PRO A 373 1.85 -2.45 -22.13
C PRO A 373 0.94 -3.63 -21.77
N ARG A 374 0.36 -4.30 -22.78
CA ARG A 374 -0.47 -5.50 -22.64
C ARG A 374 0.19 -6.58 -21.77
N ILE A 375 1.51 -6.78 -21.87
CA ILE A 375 2.24 -7.80 -21.10
C ILE A 375 2.12 -7.54 -19.60
N GLY A 376 2.18 -6.27 -19.17
CA GLY A 376 1.94 -5.92 -17.76
C GLY A 376 0.54 -6.32 -17.31
N GLY A 377 -0.49 -6.07 -18.13
CA GLY A 377 -1.87 -6.48 -17.87
C GLY A 377 -2.04 -8.01 -17.81
N GLU A 378 -1.38 -8.75 -18.70
CA GLU A 378 -1.40 -10.22 -18.71
C GLU A 378 -0.73 -10.80 -17.46
N PHE A 379 0.40 -10.25 -17.04
CA PHE A 379 1.09 -10.67 -15.81
C PHE A 379 0.22 -10.44 -14.58
N MET A 380 -0.44 -9.30 -14.50
CA MET A 380 -1.34 -8.99 -13.38
C MET A 380 -2.59 -9.88 -13.40
N LEU A 381 -3.13 -10.21 -14.58
CA LEU A 381 -4.22 -11.18 -14.73
C LEU A 381 -3.82 -12.55 -14.18
N PHE A 382 -2.63 -13.00 -14.54
CA PHE A 382 -2.12 -14.29 -14.04
C PHE A 382 -2.00 -14.28 -12.51
N ALA A 383 -1.50 -13.18 -11.91
CA ALA A 383 -1.45 -13.01 -10.46
C ALA A 383 -2.85 -13.07 -9.84
N LEU A 384 -3.86 -12.42 -10.44
CA LEU A 384 -5.25 -12.46 -9.99
C LEU A 384 -5.83 -13.88 -10.05
N VAL A 385 -5.59 -14.62 -11.12
CA VAL A 385 -6.02 -16.04 -11.24
C VAL A 385 -5.42 -16.88 -10.11
N LEU A 386 -4.14 -16.69 -9.79
CA LEU A 386 -3.52 -17.41 -8.68
C LEU A 386 -4.13 -17.03 -7.31
N CYS A 387 -4.58 -15.78 -7.11
CA CYS A 387 -5.32 -15.37 -5.91
C CYS A 387 -6.65 -16.13 -5.80
N ILE A 388 -7.38 -16.27 -6.91
CA ILE A 388 -8.64 -17.02 -6.97
C ILE A 388 -8.39 -18.49 -6.64
N VAL A 389 -7.38 -19.11 -7.23
CA VAL A 389 -6.98 -20.49 -6.94
C VAL A 389 -6.63 -20.66 -5.45
N TYR A 390 -5.84 -19.73 -4.88
CA TYR A 390 -5.49 -19.77 -3.46
C TYR A 390 -6.72 -19.71 -2.56
N ALA A 391 -7.65 -18.80 -2.82
CA ALA A 391 -8.89 -18.67 -2.04
C ALA A 391 -9.74 -19.96 -2.17
N ALA A 392 -9.94 -20.47 -3.38
CA ALA A 392 -10.71 -21.69 -3.63
C ALA A 392 -10.12 -22.91 -2.92
N VAL A 393 -8.81 -23.12 -3.01
CA VAL A 393 -8.11 -24.23 -2.33
C VAL A 393 -8.31 -24.15 -0.81
N ASN A 394 -8.25 -22.97 -0.21
CA ASN A 394 -8.42 -22.81 1.24
C ASN A 394 -9.88 -22.98 1.67
N ILE A 395 -10.85 -22.55 0.87
CA ILE A 395 -12.29 -22.83 1.10
C ILE A 395 -12.57 -24.34 1.07
N HIS A 396 -11.98 -25.07 0.11
CA HIS A 396 -12.18 -26.52 -0.01
C HIS A 396 -11.51 -27.31 1.11
N LYS A 397 -10.26 -26.99 1.46
CA LYS A 397 -9.55 -27.68 2.56
C LYS A 397 -10.30 -27.62 3.88
N ASN A 398 -10.94 -26.51 4.20
CA ASN A 398 -11.72 -26.35 5.43
C ASN A 398 -13.03 -27.17 5.46
N ARG A 399 -13.42 -27.81 4.35
CA ARG A 399 -14.57 -28.74 4.31
C ARG A 399 -14.29 -30.04 5.08
N PHE A 400 -13.06 -30.53 5.03
CA PHE A 400 -12.69 -31.82 5.60
C PHE A 400 -12.43 -31.78 7.11
N PHE A 401 -12.02 -30.65 7.66
CA PHE A 401 -11.76 -30.52 9.10
C PHE A 401 -13.02 -30.51 9.98
N LYS A 402 -14.21 -30.17 9.45
CA LYS A 402 -15.49 -30.21 10.20
C LYS A 402 -16.19 -31.58 10.18
N ILE A 403 -15.73 -32.53 9.39
CA ILE A 403 -16.33 -33.89 9.32
C ILE A 403 -15.64 -34.82 10.32
N THR A 404 -14.47 -34.46 10.83
CA THR A 404 -13.63 -35.27 11.75
C THR A 404 -13.54 -34.70 13.17
N SER A 405 -14.26 -33.64 13.50
CA SER A 405 -14.43 -33.09 14.85
C SER A 405 -15.90 -33.16 15.28
#